data_6ff70e7cdd6cd9060368524376f6c3bf
#
_entry.id   6ff70e7cdd6cd9060368524376f6c3bf
#
_cell.length_a   1.000
_cell.length_b   1.000
_cell.length_c   1.000
_cell.angle_alpha   90.00
_cell.angle_beta   90.00
_cell.angle_gamma   90.00
#
_symmetry.space_group_name_H-M   'P 1'
#
loop_
_entity.id
_entity.type
_entity.pdbx_description
1 polymer ?
#
loop_
_entity_poly.entity_id
_entity_poly.type
_entity_poly.pdbx_seq_one_letter_code
_entity_poly.pdbx_strand_id
1 'polypeptide(L)'
;MIKKELVKKNFSKSTNSYDSFANVQKHMAKELMKNLNDDLNEIKILEIGSGTGILTNYLISKYQNSQITLIDISEPVIESCRNKFGNRLNYIVSDAENYEFENKFDLIISNATFQWFNNLNETVEKYKNILNENGKIIFSIFAEGTYKELNESFLKVSEEYKYSQNFIGLEELKKIGKILKEEYYMEEYENLLNFL
;
A
#
# COMPACT_ATOMS: atom_id res chain seq x y z
N MET A 1 15.07 -6.36 9.29
CA MET A 1 14.02 -7.22 8.71
C MET A 1 12.68 -6.87 9.36
N ILE A 2 11.67 -6.58 8.58
CA ILE A 2 10.33 -6.21 9.05
C ILE A 2 9.62 -7.44 9.60
N LYS A 3 9.08 -7.33 10.81
CA LYS A 3 8.33 -8.42 11.45
C LYS A 3 6.87 -8.40 10.94
N LYS A 4 6.59 -9.07 9.83
CA LYS A 4 5.27 -9.09 9.18
C LYS A 4 4.13 -9.54 10.08
N GLU A 5 4.38 -10.41 11.05
CA GLU A 5 3.39 -10.82 12.06
C GLU A 5 2.91 -9.63 12.92
N LEU A 6 3.79 -8.67 13.25
CA LEU A 6 3.39 -7.46 13.96
C LEU A 6 2.57 -6.53 13.05
N VAL A 7 2.98 -6.40 11.78
CA VAL A 7 2.23 -5.64 10.77
C VAL A 7 0.81 -6.20 10.66
N LYS A 8 0.69 -7.51 10.41
CA LYS A 8 -0.59 -8.22 10.36
C LYS A 8 -1.45 -7.98 11.61
N LYS A 9 -0.87 -8.14 12.81
CA LYS A 9 -1.57 -7.96 14.08
C LYS A 9 -2.10 -6.54 14.25
N ASN A 10 -1.30 -5.53 13.89
CA ASN A 10 -1.68 -4.12 14.05
C ASN A 10 -2.81 -3.74 13.09
N PHE A 11 -2.71 -4.09 11.81
CA PHE A 11 -3.76 -3.83 10.82
C PHE A 11 -5.06 -4.58 11.15
N SER A 12 -4.97 -5.83 11.64
CA SER A 12 -6.16 -6.59 12.06
C SER A 12 -6.93 -5.93 13.20
N LYS A 13 -6.25 -5.22 14.11
CA LYS A 13 -6.89 -4.56 15.27
C LYS A 13 -7.55 -3.24 14.91
N SER A 14 -7.01 -2.51 13.95
CA SER A 14 -7.42 -1.15 13.62
C SER A 14 -8.46 -1.08 12.51
N THR A 15 -8.92 -2.20 11.95
CA THR A 15 -9.80 -2.27 10.77
C THR A 15 -11.02 -1.34 10.87
N ASN A 16 -11.64 -1.22 12.05
CA ASN A 16 -12.87 -0.43 12.25
C ASN A 16 -12.63 1.08 12.42
N SER A 17 -11.45 1.50 12.87
CA SER A 17 -11.12 2.92 13.12
C SER A 17 -10.14 3.49 12.11
N TYR A 18 -9.48 2.64 11.33
CA TYR A 18 -8.41 3.02 10.41
C TYR A 18 -8.83 4.13 9.43
N ASP A 19 -10.01 4.01 8.83
CA ASP A 19 -10.49 4.97 7.85
C ASP A 19 -10.70 6.38 8.43
N SER A 20 -10.92 6.52 9.74
CA SER A 20 -11.07 7.82 10.39
C SER A 20 -9.75 8.59 10.48
N PHE A 21 -8.62 7.89 10.49
CA PHE A 21 -7.29 8.45 10.67
C PHE A 21 -6.38 8.33 9.44
N ALA A 22 -6.81 7.62 8.40
CA ALA A 22 -6.02 7.34 7.20
C ALA A 22 -6.03 8.50 6.18
N ASN A 23 -5.88 9.76 6.63
CA ASN A 23 -5.95 10.94 5.75
C ASN A 23 -4.84 10.92 4.71
N VAL A 24 -3.61 10.62 5.13
CA VAL A 24 -2.44 10.53 4.24
C VAL A 24 -2.65 9.43 3.21
N GLN A 25 -3.09 8.23 3.63
CA GLN A 25 -3.32 7.11 2.73
C GLN A 25 -4.45 7.39 1.72
N LYS A 26 -5.50 8.09 2.13
CA LYS A 26 -6.57 8.57 1.22
C LYS A 26 -6.04 9.56 0.19
N HIS A 27 -5.20 10.50 0.64
CA HIS A 27 -4.54 11.45 -0.24
C HIS A 27 -3.64 10.72 -1.25
N MET A 28 -2.78 9.81 -0.77
CA MET A 28 -1.89 9.00 -1.60
C MET A 28 -2.69 8.18 -2.65
N ALA A 29 -3.78 7.53 -2.25
CA ALA A 29 -4.64 6.78 -3.17
C ALA A 29 -5.23 7.68 -4.26
N LYS A 30 -5.71 8.87 -3.90
CA LYS A 30 -6.24 9.86 -4.85
C LYS A 30 -5.19 10.33 -5.84
N GLU A 31 -3.97 10.63 -5.37
CA GLU A 31 -2.85 11.02 -6.24
C GLU A 31 -2.42 9.88 -7.16
N LEU A 32 -2.40 8.64 -6.64
CA LEU A 32 -2.08 7.46 -7.43
C LEU A 32 -3.06 7.28 -8.60
N MET A 33 -4.36 7.44 -8.35
CA MET A 33 -5.40 7.33 -9.37
C MET A 33 -5.29 8.35 -10.52
N LYS A 34 -4.71 9.53 -10.29
CA LYS A 34 -4.49 10.55 -11.34
C LYS A 34 -3.49 10.10 -12.41
N ASN A 35 -2.64 9.12 -12.09
CA ASN A 35 -1.63 8.57 -13.01
C ASN A 35 -2.13 7.36 -13.81
N LEU A 36 -3.42 7.01 -13.67
CA LEU A 36 -4.05 5.90 -14.37
C LEU A 36 -4.89 6.39 -15.55
N ASN A 37 -4.78 5.70 -16.68
CA ASN A 37 -5.53 6.01 -17.89
C ASN A 37 -7.02 5.71 -17.72
N ASP A 38 -7.87 6.55 -18.32
CA ASP A 38 -9.33 6.38 -18.30
C ASP A 38 -9.82 5.37 -19.35
N ASP A 39 -9.02 5.10 -20.39
CA ASP A 39 -9.41 4.32 -21.55
C ASP A 39 -9.28 2.79 -21.40
N LEU A 40 -8.96 2.31 -20.19
CA LEU A 40 -8.79 0.89 -19.94
C LEU A 40 -10.13 0.26 -19.51
N ASN A 41 -10.70 -0.59 -20.38
CA ASN A 41 -11.87 -1.40 -20.08
C ASN A 41 -11.47 -2.89 -20.04
N GLU A 42 -12.14 -3.65 -19.18
CA GLU A 42 -12.00 -5.11 -19.06
C GLU A 42 -10.58 -5.60 -18.76
N ILE A 43 -9.84 -4.84 -17.95
CA ILE A 43 -8.49 -5.20 -17.53
C ILE A 43 -8.48 -6.08 -16.27
N LYS A 44 -7.38 -6.81 -16.09
CA LYS A 44 -7.08 -7.56 -14.86
C LYS A 44 -6.21 -6.72 -13.94
N ILE A 45 -6.73 -6.41 -12.77
CA ILE A 45 -6.06 -5.57 -11.77
C ILE A 45 -5.70 -6.42 -10.55
N LEU A 46 -4.46 -6.29 -10.08
CA LEU A 46 -4.01 -6.81 -8.79
C LEU A 46 -3.73 -5.64 -7.85
N GLU A 47 -4.51 -5.53 -6.79
CA GLU A 47 -4.26 -4.58 -5.70
C GLU A 47 -3.51 -5.28 -4.56
N ILE A 48 -2.30 -4.78 -4.26
CA ILE A 48 -1.42 -5.31 -3.22
C ILE A 48 -1.61 -4.52 -1.92
N GLY A 49 -2.00 -5.21 -0.85
CA GLY A 49 -2.26 -4.60 0.44
C GLY A 49 -3.53 -3.76 0.41
N SER A 50 -4.67 -4.41 0.17
CA SER A 50 -5.96 -3.72 -0.01
C SER A 50 -6.41 -2.91 1.22
N GLY A 51 -5.92 -3.27 2.42
CA GLY A 51 -6.36 -2.63 3.65
C GLY A 51 -7.88 -2.61 3.75
N THR A 52 -8.46 -1.52 4.22
CA THR A 52 -9.91 -1.33 4.35
C THR A 52 -10.62 -1.03 3.02
N GLY A 53 -9.89 -1.11 1.89
CA GLY A 53 -10.42 -0.88 0.55
C GLY A 53 -10.52 0.60 0.14
N ILE A 54 -9.65 1.45 0.68
CA ILE A 54 -9.60 2.88 0.30
C ILE A 54 -9.31 3.01 -1.20
N LEU A 55 -8.24 2.38 -1.69
CA LEU A 55 -7.89 2.40 -3.11
C LEU A 55 -8.88 1.57 -3.93
N THR A 56 -9.34 0.44 -3.41
CA THR A 56 -10.33 -0.43 -4.04
C THR A 56 -11.60 0.33 -4.45
N ASN A 57 -12.11 1.25 -3.61
CA ASN A 57 -13.28 2.09 -3.95
C ASN A 57 -13.05 2.89 -5.25
N TYR A 58 -11.85 3.49 -5.40
CA TYR A 58 -11.51 4.25 -6.62
C TYR A 58 -11.39 3.33 -7.82
N LEU A 59 -10.76 2.16 -7.67
CA LEU A 59 -10.59 1.19 -8.76
C LEU A 59 -11.93 0.68 -9.28
N ILE A 60 -12.85 0.30 -8.39
CA ILE A 60 -14.19 -0.16 -8.76
C ILE A 60 -14.97 0.93 -9.51
N SER A 61 -14.84 2.19 -9.06
CA SER A 61 -15.54 3.32 -9.68
C SER A 61 -14.99 3.63 -11.08
N LYS A 62 -13.67 3.53 -11.25
CA LYS A 62 -12.99 3.86 -12.51
C LYS A 62 -13.07 2.71 -13.52
N TYR A 63 -12.92 1.47 -13.09
CA TYR A 63 -12.79 0.27 -13.92
C TYR A 63 -13.95 -0.71 -13.70
N GLN A 64 -15.15 -0.29 -14.08
CA GLN A 64 -16.41 -0.99 -13.74
C GLN A 64 -16.51 -2.41 -14.26
N ASN A 65 -15.91 -2.70 -15.43
CA ASN A 65 -15.96 -4.01 -16.10
C ASN A 65 -14.68 -4.85 -15.87
N SER A 66 -13.77 -4.39 -15.03
CA SER A 66 -12.48 -5.03 -14.84
C SER A 66 -12.53 -6.12 -13.76
N GLN A 67 -11.64 -7.10 -13.89
CA GLN A 67 -11.43 -8.13 -12.89
C GLN A 67 -10.42 -7.64 -11.85
N ILE A 68 -10.86 -7.37 -10.64
CA ILE A 68 -9.99 -6.87 -9.56
C ILE A 68 -9.74 -8.01 -8.57
N THR A 69 -8.48 -8.27 -8.30
CA THR A 69 -8.00 -9.21 -7.27
C THR A 69 -7.35 -8.41 -6.15
N LEU A 70 -7.81 -8.61 -4.93
CA LEU A 70 -7.25 -8.02 -3.72
C LEU A 70 -6.39 -9.05 -3.01
N ILE A 71 -5.20 -8.67 -2.57
CA ILE A 71 -4.38 -9.47 -1.68
C ILE A 71 -3.98 -8.65 -0.45
N ASP A 72 -4.16 -9.24 0.72
CA ASP A 72 -3.70 -8.69 2.00
C ASP A 72 -3.24 -9.83 2.92
N ILE A 73 -2.29 -9.55 3.81
CA ILE A 73 -1.78 -10.52 4.77
C ILE A 73 -2.78 -10.78 5.92
N SER A 74 -3.72 -9.86 6.13
CA SER A 74 -4.69 -9.88 7.23
C SER A 74 -6.02 -10.45 6.77
N GLU A 75 -6.41 -11.60 7.31
CA GLU A 75 -7.72 -12.21 7.05
C GLU A 75 -8.90 -11.31 7.48
N PRO A 76 -8.91 -10.67 8.68
CA PRO A 76 -9.98 -9.73 9.05
C PRO A 76 -10.14 -8.57 8.09
N VAL A 77 -9.04 -8.09 7.50
CA VAL A 77 -9.05 -7.02 6.49
C VAL A 77 -9.72 -7.50 5.20
N ILE A 78 -9.34 -8.67 4.70
CA ILE A 78 -9.96 -9.25 3.50
C ILE A 78 -11.46 -9.56 3.74
N GLU A 79 -11.84 -10.06 4.90
CA GLU A 79 -13.25 -10.28 5.24
C GLU A 79 -14.04 -8.96 5.29
N SER A 80 -13.45 -7.88 5.80
CA SER A 80 -14.06 -6.54 5.75
C SER A 80 -14.28 -6.08 4.31
N CYS A 81 -13.30 -6.26 3.43
CA CYS A 81 -13.43 -5.97 2.00
C CYS A 81 -14.50 -6.84 1.33
N ARG A 82 -14.57 -8.14 1.65
CA ARG A 82 -15.59 -9.05 1.13
C ARG A 82 -17.01 -8.61 1.54
N ASN A 83 -17.18 -8.21 2.79
CA ASN A 83 -18.45 -7.69 3.30
C ASN A 83 -18.85 -6.37 2.60
N LYS A 84 -17.88 -5.51 2.32
CA LYS A 84 -18.08 -4.19 1.69
C LYS A 84 -18.36 -4.29 0.20
N PHE A 85 -17.65 -5.16 -0.53
CA PHE A 85 -17.67 -5.21 -2.00
C PHE A 85 -18.37 -6.45 -2.57
N GLY A 86 -18.73 -7.41 -1.73
CA GLY A 86 -19.42 -8.65 -2.13
C GLY A 86 -18.55 -9.57 -2.99
N ASN A 87 -19.18 -10.40 -3.79
CA ASN A 87 -18.53 -11.39 -4.65
C ASN A 87 -18.05 -10.83 -6.00
N ARG A 88 -18.04 -9.52 -6.14
CA ARG A 88 -17.62 -8.84 -7.37
C ARG A 88 -16.11 -8.93 -7.61
N LEU A 89 -15.33 -9.12 -6.55
CA LEU A 89 -13.88 -9.12 -6.57
C LEU A 89 -13.34 -10.51 -6.22
N ASN A 90 -12.07 -10.74 -6.56
CA ASN A 90 -11.31 -11.89 -6.08
C ASN A 90 -10.53 -11.49 -4.82
N TYR A 91 -10.42 -12.39 -3.86
CA TYR A 91 -9.83 -12.13 -2.55
C TYR A 91 -8.80 -13.19 -2.18
N ILE A 92 -7.60 -12.75 -1.81
CA ILE A 92 -6.48 -13.60 -1.42
C ILE A 92 -5.99 -13.15 -0.05
N VAL A 93 -5.94 -14.07 0.92
CA VAL A 93 -5.30 -13.84 2.22
C VAL A 93 -3.92 -14.45 2.16
N SER A 94 -2.89 -13.63 1.94
CA SER A 94 -1.50 -14.10 1.90
C SER A 94 -0.51 -12.94 2.02
N ASP A 95 0.74 -13.28 2.31
CA ASP A 95 1.87 -12.36 2.18
C ASP A 95 2.21 -12.17 0.69
N ALA A 96 1.87 -11.01 0.16
CA ALA A 96 2.03 -10.68 -1.25
C ALA A 96 3.50 -10.75 -1.73
N GLU A 97 4.48 -10.49 -0.85
CA GLU A 97 5.90 -10.59 -1.19
C GLU A 97 6.31 -12.03 -1.56
N ASN A 98 5.67 -13.02 -0.93
CA ASN A 98 6.00 -14.44 -1.09
C ASN A 98 4.95 -15.25 -1.89
N TYR A 99 3.82 -14.64 -2.23
CA TYR A 99 2.76 -15.32 -2.95
C TYR A 99 3.11 -15.53 -4.42
N GLU A 100 2.83 -16.72 -4.95
CA GLU A 100 3.00 -17.06 -6.36
C GLU A 100 1.66 -16.91 -7.09
N PHE A 101 1.59 -15.92 -8.01
CA PHE A 101 0.42 -15.67 -8.81
C PHE A 101 0.45 -16.52 -10.09
N GLU A 102 -0.63 -17.26 -10.35
CA GLU A 102 -0.78 -18.05 -11.58
C GLU A 102 -1.27 -17.19 -12.76
N ASN A 103 -1.97 -16.09 -12.47
CA ASN A 103 -2.52 -15.19 -13.46
C ASN A 103 -1.56 -14.05 -13.79
N LYS A 104 -1.72 -13.50 -14.98
CA LYS A 104 -1.11 -12.24 -15.38
C LYS A 104 -2.10 -11.08 -15.25
N PHE A 105 -1.55 -9.87 -15.07
CA PHE A 105 -2.32 -8.66 -14.80
C PHE A 105 -1.93 -7.53 -15.76
N ASP A 106 -2.88 -6.66 -16.07
CA ASP A 106 -2.65 -5.46 -16.88
C ASP A 106 -2.21 -4.29 -15.98
N LEU A 107 -2.65 -4.32 -14.73
CA LEU A 107 -2.29 -3.34 -13.71
C LEU A 107 -2.00 -4.04 -12.39
N ILE A 108 -0.82 -3.80 -11.84
CA ILE A 108 -0.48 -4.11 -10.45
C ILE A 108 -0.38 -2.79 -9.71
N ILE A 109 -1.19 -2.62 -8.68
CA ILE A 109 -1.29 -1.35 -7.97
C ILE A 109 -1.21 -1.56 -6.45
N SER A 110 -0.57 -0.61 -5.75
CA SER A 110 -0.44 -0.67 -4.30
C SER A 110 -0.44 0.73 -3.70
N ASN A 111 -1.15 0.91 -2.61
CA ASN A 111 -1.18 2.15 -1.86
C ASN A 111 -0.63 1.95 -0.45
N ALA A 112 0.49 2.60 -0.14
CA ALA A 112 1.11 2.60 1.18
C ALA A 112 1.32 1.20 1.80
N THR A 113 1.79 0.22 1.00
CA THR A 113 2.02 -1.16 1.46
C THR A 113 3.47 -1.61 1.29
N PHE A 114 4.13 -1.22 0.22
CA PHE A 114 5.45 -1.74 -0.15
C PHE A 114 6.56 -1.41 0.85
N GLN A 115 6.39 -0.40 1.72
CA GLN A 115 7.30 -0.14 2.83
C GLN A 115 7.36 -1.28 3.87
N TRP A 116 6.42 -2.22 3.82
CA TRP A 116 6.38 -3.40 4.68
C TRP A 116 7.05 -4.64 4.06
N PHE A 117 7.62 -4.50 2.86
CA PHE A 117 8.34 -5.57 2.19
C PHE A 117 9.81 -5.60 2.63
N ASN A 118 10.36 -6.79 2.76
CA ASN A 118 11.77 -6.97 3.12
C ASN A 118 12.69 -6.84 1.90
N ASN A 119 12.22 -7.29 0.73
CA ASN A 119 12.98 -7.35 -0.52
C ASN A 119 12.17 -6.69 -1.66
N LEU A 120 11.90 -5.38 -1.54
CA LEU A 120 11.04 -4.66 -2.48
C LEU A 120 11.54 -4.79 -3.93
N ASN A 121 12.86 -4.67 -4.15
CA ASN A 121 13.42 -4.73 -5.50
C ASN A 121 13.17 -6.11 -6.15
N GLU A 122 13.48 -7.18 -5.46
CA GLU A 122 13.25 -8.55 -5.94
C GLU A 122 11.75 -8.82 -6.19
N THR A 123 10.89 -8.30 -5.31
CA THR A 123 9.45 -8.48 -5.43
C THR A 123 8.90 -7.71 -6.64
N VAL A 124 9.37 -6.50 -6.90
CA VAL A 124 8.96 -5.76 -8.10
C VAL A 124 9.43 -6.46 -9.38
N GLU A 125 10.66 -7.01 -9.41
CA GLU A 125 11.11 -7.82 -10.56
C GLU A 125 10.24 -9.08 -10.75
N LYS A 126 9.86 -9.76 -9.67
CA LYS A 126 8.90 -10.87 -9.71
C LYS A 126 7.55 -10.43 -10.28
N TYR A 127 7.05 -9.27 -9.87
CA TYR A 127 5.78 -8.73 -10.37
C TYR A 127 5.84 -8.34 -11.85
N LYS A 128 6.98 -7.93 -12.38
CA LYS A 128 7.14 -7.69 -13.83
C LYS A 128 6.89 -8.95 -14.67
N ASN A 129 7.22 -10.14 -14.13
CA ASN A 129 7.01 -11.41 -14.83
C ASN A 129 5.52 -11.84 -14.92
N ILE A 130 4.67 -11.29 -14.07
CA ILE A 130 3.23 -11.52 -14.06
C ILE A 130 2.43 -10.37 -14.69
N LEU A 131 3.08 -9.45 -15.37
CA LEU A 131 2.40 -8.46 -16.20
C LEU A 131 2.03 -9.05 -17.57
N ASN A 132 0.87 -8.64 -18.07
CA ASN A 132 0.52 -8.78 -19.48
C ASN A 132 1.39 -7.83 -20.34
N GLU A 133 1.36 -8.01 -21.65
CA GLU A 133 1.98 -7.06 -22.57
C GLU A 133 1.42 -5.65 -22.36
N ASN A 134 2.29 -4.66 -22.24
CA ASN A 134 1.97 -3.27 -21.87
C ASN A 134 1.36 -3.07 -20.46
N GLY A 135 1.37 -4.10 -19.62
CA GLY A 135 0.96 -4.00 -18.22
C GLY A 135 1.86 -3.07 -17.43
N LYS A 136 1.33 -2.52 -16.32
CA LYS A 136 2.03 -1.53 -15.49
C LYS A 136 2.00 -1.91 -14.02
N ILE A 137 3.08 -1.54 -13.33
CA ILE A 137 3.12 -1.52 -11.86
C ILE A 137 3.14 -0.05 -11.45
N ILE A 138 2.23 0.34 -10.58
CA ILE A 138 2.20 1.70 -10.00
C ILE A 138 1.92 1.61 -8.51
N PHE A 139 2.65 2.36 -7.70
CA PHE A 139 2.46 2.32 -6.25
C PHE A 139 2.80 3.65 -5.60
N SER A 140 2.22 3.85 -4.43
CA SER A 140 2.62 4.87 -3.48
C SER A 140 3.28 4.22 -2.26
N ILE A 141 4.27 4.87 -1.71
CA ILE A 141 5.08 4.33 -0.62
C ILE A 141 5.51 5.46 0.33
N PHE A 142 5.58 5.17 1.61
CA PHE A 142 6.28 6.03 2.56
C PHE A 142 7.79 5.85 2.38
N ALA A 143 8.50 6.97 2.18
CA ALA A 143 9.93 7.00 1.94
C ALA A 143 10.69 7.62 3.11
N GLU A 144 12.02 7.70 3.00
CA GLU A 144 12.85 8.38 3.98
C GLU A 144 12.35 9.79 4.28
N GLY A 145 12.52 10.23 5.53
CA GLY A 145 11.93 11.48 6.02
C GLY A 145 10.54 11.32 6.66
N THR A 146 9.86 10.19 6.46
CA THR A 146 8.60 9.89 7.14
C THR A 146 8.81 9.83 8.66
N TYR A 147 7.97 10.54 9.41
CA TYR A 147 8.05 10.72 10.87
C TYR A 147 9.36 11.36 11.36
N LYS A 148 9.98 12.23 10.54
CA LYS A 148 11.27 12.85 10.86
C LYS A 148 11.27 13.55 12.21
N GLU A 149 10.31 14.45 12.44
CA GLU A 149 10.21 15.25 13.67
C GLU A 149 10.01 14.36 14.91
N LEU A 150 9.21 13.31 14.75
CA LEU A 150 8.96 12.35 15.82
C LEU A 150 10.22 11.55 16.14
N ASN A 151 10.91 11.04 15.13
CA ASN A 151 12.18 10.31 15.33
C ASN A 151 13.26 11.20 15.96
N GLU A 152 13.38 12.46 15.53
CA GLU A 152 14.30 13.43 16.13
C GLU A 152 13.96 13.71 17.60
N SER A 153 12.68 13.74 17.95
CA SER A 153 12.22 13.93 19.33
C SER A 153 12.56 12.73 20.21
N PHE A 154 12.39 11.51 19.72
CA PHE A 154 12.77 10.29 20.44
C PHE A 154 14.28 10.19 20.64
N LEU A 155 15.08 10.55 19.64
CA LEU A 155 16.54 10.55 19.75
C LEU A 155 17.09 11.52 20.82
N LYS A 156 16.35 12.58 21.16
CA LYS A 156 16.72 13.48 22.28
C LYS A 156 16.54 12.83 23.66
N VAL A 157 15.70 11.80 23.76
CA VAL A 157 15.37 11.10 25.00
C VAL A 157 16.16 9.79 25.13
N SER A 158 16.42 9.11 24.03
CA SER A 158 17.14 7.84 23.99
C SER A 158 17.87 7.68 22.65
N GLU A 159 19.19 7.51 22.72
CA GLU A 159 20.04 7.30 21.53
C GLU A 159 19.74 5.98 20.79
N GLU A 160 19.14 5.01 21.47
CA GLU A 160 18.88 3.67 20.94
C GLU A 160 17.46 3.50 20.37
N TYR A 161 16.54 4.43 20.65
CA TYR A 161 15.14 4.25 20.31
C TYR A 161 14.74 5.06 19.07
N LYS A 162 14.22 4.37 18.05
CA LYS A 162 13.54 4.97 16.90
C LYS A 162 12.07 4.64 16.97
N TYR A 163 11.23 5.64 16.75
CA TYR A 163 9.78 5.46 16.70
C TYR A 163 9.34 4.64 15.49
N SER A 164 9.95 4.87 14.34
CA SER A 164 9.58 4.23 13.10
C SER A 164 10.68 3.33 12.52
N GLN A 165 10.28 2.46 11.60
CA GLN A 165 11.24 1.72 10.77
C GLN A 165 12.09 2.66 9.90
N ASN A 166 13.19 2.16 9.38
CA ASN A 166 13.94 2.83 8.32
C ASN A 166 13.15 2.68 7.01
N PHE A 167 12.64 3.78 6.50
CA PHE A 167 12.01 3.80 5.19
C PHE A 167 13.07 3.83 4.08
N ILE A 168 12.69 3.33 2.90
CA ILE A 168 13.55 3.27 1.73
C ILE A 168 13.90 4.69 1.22
N GLY A 169 15.16 4.89 0.83
CA GLY A 169 15.63 6.15 0.26
C GLY A 169 15.20 6.36 -1.19
N LEU A 170 15.12 7.64 -1.60
CA LEU A 170 14.73 8.01 -2.96
C LEU A 170 15.67 7.44 -4.03
N GLU A 171 16.97 7.38 -3.77
CA GLU A 171 17.95 6.84 -4.73
C GLU A 171 17.77 5.32 -4.94
N GLU A 172 17.29 4.59 -3.94
CA GLU A 172 16.96 3.18 -4.09
C GLU A 172 15.64 3.02 -4.86
N LEU A 173 14.65 3.85 -4.60
CA LEU A 173 13.38 3.85 -5.33
C LEU A 173 13.57 4.15 -6.83
N LYS A 174 14.48 5.06 -7.20
CA LYS A 174 14.84 5.36 -8.59
C LYS A 174 15.42 4.15 -9.34
N LYS A 175 16.06 3.21 -8.65
CA LYS A 175 16.54 1.95 -9.25
C LYS A 175 15.41 0.97 -9.55
N ILE A 176 14.31 1.03 -8.77
CA ILE A 176 13.14 0.17 -8.92
C ILE A 176 12.23 0.66 -10.05
N GLY A 177 12.06 1.99 -10.15
CA GLY A 177 11.18 2.56 -11.17
C GLY A 177 11.25 4.08 -11.25
N LYS A 178 10.44 4.64 -12.15
CA LYS A 178 10.32 6.09 -12.33
C LYS A 178 9.50 6.71 -11.19
N ILE A 179 10.07 7.67 -10.48
CA ILE A 179 9.34 8.49 -9.53
C ILE A 179 8.46 9.48 -10.31
N LEU A 180 7.15 9.40 -10.14
CA LEU A 180 6.18 10.27 -10.78
C LEU A 180 5.90 11.53 -9.95
N LYS A 181 5.88 11.37 -8.63
CA LYS A 181 5.64 12.45 -7.66
C LYS A 181 6.36 12.16 -6.35
N GLU A 182 6.90 13.18 -5.75
CA GLU A 182 7.35 13.23 -4.37
C GLU A 182 6.57 14.32 -3.66
N GLU A 183 6.10 14.08 -2.45
CA GLU A 183 5.30 15.02 -1.68
C GLU A 183 5.56 14.85 -0.19
N TYR A 184 5.68 15.98 0.51
CA TYR A 184 5.69 16.03 1.96
C TYR A 184 4.28 16.39 2.43
N TYR A 185 3.66 15.45 3.13
CA TYR A 185 2.35 15.65 3.73
C TYR A 185 2.51 15.87 5.22
N MET A 186 2.09 17.02 5.73
CA MET A 186 2.15 17.34 7.15
C MET A 186 0.79 17.18 7.80
N GLU A 187 0.75 16.47 8.91
CA GLU A 187 -0.38 16.42 9.83
C GLU A 187 0.03 17.01 11.16
N GLU A 188 -0.77 17.94 11.66
CA GLU A 188 -0.56 18.58 12.96
C GLU A 188 -1.51 17.97 13.97
N TYR A 189 -0.99 17.63 15.15
CA TYR A 189 -1.75 17.06 16.25
C TYR A 189 -1.60 17.95 17.48
N GLU A 190 -2.70 18.26 18.15
CA GLU A 190 -2.70 19.09 19.37
C GLU A 190 -1.85 18.49 20.50
N ASN A 191 -1.75 17.18 20.54
CA ASN A 191 -0.94 16.46 21.52
C ASN A 191 -0.63 15.03 21.03
N LEU A 192 0.29 14.35 21.73
CA LEU A 192 0.74 13.01 21.39
C LEU A 192 -0.40 11.96 21.44
N LEU A 193 -1.38 12.11 22.32
CA LEU A 193 -2.49 11.15 22.44
C LEU A 193 -3.42 11.20 21.22
N ASN A 194 -3.53 12.35 20.56
CA ASN A 194 -4.31 12.48 19.32
C ASN A 194 -3.59 11.86 18.11
N PHE A 195 -2.28 11.65 18.23
CA PHE A 195 -1.47 10.99 17.22
C PHE A 195 -1.43 9.47 17.38
N LEU A 196 -1.43 8.95 18.64
CA LEU A 196 -1.37 7.51 18.98
C LEU A 196 -2.73 6.81 18.81
#